data_cffcc30ecee81741662b58643c5c7faf
#
_entry.id   cffcc30ecee81741662b58643c5c7faf
#
_cell.length_a   1.000
_cell.length_b   1.000
_cell.length_c   1.000
_cell.angle_alpha   90.00
_cell.angle_beta   90.00
_cell.angle_gamma   90.00
#
_symmetry.space_group_name_H-M   'P 1'
#
loop_
_entity.id
_entity.type
_entity.pdbx_description
1 polymer ?
#
loop_
_entity_poly.entity_id
_entity_poly.type
_entity_poly.pdbx_seq_one_letter_code
_entity_poly.pdbx_strand_id
1 'polypeptide(L)'
;SFTSLAAYRGDDAVLAGSGRSSQPEHLRTQTVSANFFATLGVKMLAGPGLSADADRPNGAPEVVISYPLWQRRFGGDAHLVGQTIPLNGKSYEVVGILPRDFWFWQSADVYTPVGQYLESRLMDRQDRPGIVITGRLKPGVTRAAAQADMEGVGRQLAQLYPKADGKTSVAVDPTRDRLVNNARPTLLLLLAAVGLVLLIACANVANLMLAR
;
A
#
# COMPACT_ATOMS: atom_id res chain seq x y z
N SER A 1 7.23 -16.23 -14.05
CA SER A 1 8.33 -15.47 -13.38
C SER A 1 8.06 -15.17 -11.91
N PHE A 2 6.82 -15.23 -11.43
CA PHE A 2 6.46 -14.89 -10.05
C PHE A 2 6.07 -16.12 -9.24
N THR A 3 6.38 -16.10 -7.93
CA THR A 3 5.91 -17.11 -6.97
C THR A 3 4.51 -16.73 -6.49
N SER A 4 4.26 -15.45 -6.25
CA SER A 4 2.97 -14.90 -5.83
C SER A 4 2.79 -13.49 -6.37
N LEU A 5 1.53 -13.13 -6.63
CA LEU A 5 1.10 -11.80 -7.01
C LEU A 5 -0.02 -11.38 -6.07
N ALA A 6 -0.01 -10.13 -5.66
CA ALA A 6 -1.04 -9.55 -4.82
C ALA A 6 -1.46 -8.18 -5.36
N ALA A 7 -2.74 -7.88 -5.26
CA ALA A 7 -3.31 -6.61 -5.67
C ALA A 7 -3.46 -5.68 -4.46
N TYR A 8 -3.31 -4.38 -4.68
CA TYR A 8 -3.65 -3.36 -3.69
C TYR A 8 -4.10 -2.06 -4.34
N ARG A 9 -4.90 -1.30 -3.60
CA ARG A 9 -5.39 0.02 -3.99
C ARG A 9 -5.53 0.89 -2.74
N GLY A 10 -5.13 2.17 -2.83
CA GLY A 10 -5.42 3.15 -1.79
C GLY A 10 -6.87 3.61 -1.83
N ASP A 11 -7.47 3.81 -0.67
CA ASP A 11 -8.82 4.32 -0.48
C ASP A 11 -8.93 5.02 0.89
N ASP A 12 -10.06 5.65 1.16
CA ASP A 12 -10.36 6.25 2.45
C ASP A 12 -11.62 5.63 3.06
N ALA A 13 -11.66 5.54 4.37
CA ALA A 13 -12.84 5.09 5.11
C ALA A 13 -13.11 5.98 6.32
N VAL A 14 -14.35 5.97 6.76
CA VAL A 14 -14.77 6.61 8.02
C VAL A 14 -15.09 5.52 9.03
N LEU A 15 -14.32 5.49 10.11
CA LEU A 15 -14.63 4.69 11.29
C LEU A 15 -15.67 5.46 12.11
N ALA A 16 -16.87 4.91 12.24
CA ALA A 16 -17.87 5.47 13.13
C ALA A 16 -17.45 5.32 14.60
N GLY A 17 -18.15 5.99 15.50
CA GLY A 17 -17.84 5.95 16.94
C GLY A 17 -17.74 4.51 17.47
N SER A 18 -16.50 4.09 17.79
CA SER A 18 -16.20 2.77 18.36
C SER A 18 -14.91 2.82 19.16
N GLY A 19 -14.67 1.84 20.01
CA GLY A 19 -13.50 1.80 20.89
C GLY A 19 -13.53 2.93 21.92
N ARG A 20 -12.41 3.62 22.11
CA ARG A 20 -12.24 4.69 23.12
C ARG A 20 -12.86 6.04 22.77
N SER A 21 -13.37 6.23 21.55
CA SER A 21 -13.93 7.51 21.12
C SER A 21 -15.27 7.30 20.42
N SER A 22 -16.24 8.13 20.77
CA SER A 22 -17.54 8.19 20.11
C SER A 22 -17.53 9.03 18.83
N GLN A 23 -16.46 9.77 18.55
CA GLN A 23 -16.37 10.60 17.36
C GLN A 23 -15.94 9.79 16.13
N PRO A 24 -16.53 10.07 14.95
CA PRO A 24 -16.07 9.50 13.69
C PRO A 24 -14.63 9.91 13.39
N GLU A 25 -13.86 9.01 12.79
CA GLU A 25 -12.46 9.23 12.40
C GLU A 25 -12.25 8.85 10.94
N HIS A 26 -11.64 9.75 10.17
CA HIS A 26 -11.18 9.43 8.81
C HIS A 26 -9.93 8.57 8.86
N LEU A 27 -10.00 7.41 8.24
CA LEU A 27 -8.92 6.44 8.18
C LEU A 27 -8.41 6.30 6.75
N ARG A 28 -7.11 6.19 6.60
CA ARG A 28 -6.51 5.75 5.35
C ARG A 28 -6.70 4.25 5.22
N THR A 29 -7.27 3.83 4.11
CA THR A 29 -7.56 2.43 3.84
C THR A 29 -6.72 1.94 2.67
N GLN A 30 -6.30 0.69 2.73
CA GLN A 30 -5.87 -0.04 1.55
C GLN A 30 -6.78 -1.24 1.34
N THR A 31 -7.28 -1.34 0.13
CA THR A 31 -8.00 -2.53 -0.33
C THR A 31 -6.98 -3.46 -0.95
N VAL A 32 -6.89 -4.71 -0.46
CA VAL A 32 -5.81 -5.64 -0.81
C VAL A 32 -6.36 -7.03 -1.11
N SER A 33 -5.66 -7.81 -1.95
CA SER A 33 -5.98 -9.24 -2.10
C SER A 33 -5.67 -10.02 -0.82
N ALA A 34 -6.38 -11.09 -0.54
CA ALA A 34 -6.23 -11.88 0.69
C ALA A 34 -4.79 -12.35 0.94
N ASN A 35 -4.06 -12.66 -0.12
CA ASN A 35 -2.67 -13.11 -0.05
C ASN A 35 -1.63 -11.98 0.03
N PHE A 36 -2.05 -10.72 0.15
CA PHE A 36 -1.17 -9.55 0.13
C PHE A 36 -0.07 -9.62 1.19
N PHE A 37 -0.44 -9.84 2.44
CA PHE A 37 0.52 -9.90 3.55
C PHE A 37 1.47 -11.10 3.43
N ALA A 38 0.96 -12.27 3.00
CA ALA A 38 1.77 -13.45 2.74
C ALA A 38 2.77 -13.21 1.60
N THR A 39 2.35 -12.52 0.52
CA THR A 39 3.23 -12.14 -0.59
C THR A 39 4.36 -11.23 -0.12
N LEU A 40 4.09 -10.31 0.81
CA LEU A 40 5.11 -9.45 1.42
C LEU A 40 5.95 -10.17 2.48
N GLY A 41 5.54 -11.35 2.94
CA GLY A 41 6.21 -12.11 4.01
C GLY A 41 5.90 -11.55 5.41
N VAL A 42 4.78 -10.85 5.57
CA VAL A 42 4.35 -10.25 6.83
C VAL A 42 3.57 -11.27 7.64
N LYS A 43 3.95 -11.41 8.91
CA LYS A 43 3.19 -12.19 9.91
C LYS A 43 2.33 -11.24 10.73
N MET A 44 1.08 -11.60 10.97
CA MET A 44 0.19 -10.84 11.86
C MET A 44 0.74 -10.83 13.29
N LEU A 45 0.55 -9.74 14.01
CA LEU A 45 0.78 -9.67 15.45
C LEU A 45 -0.27 -10.50 16.19
N ALA A 46 -1.53 -10.42 15.74
CA ALA A 46 -2.64 -11.21 16.25
C ALA A 46 -3.63 -11.51 15.12
N GLY A 47 -4.33 -12.63 15.22
CA GLY A 47 -5.32 -13.09 14.26
C GLY A 47 -4.74 -13.77 13.00
N PRO A 48 -5.59 -14.42 12.19
CA PRO A 48 -5.17 -15.15 10.98
C PRO A 48 -4.88 -14.24 9.79
N GLY A 49 -5.42 -13.00 9.75
CA GLY A 49 -5.44 -12.13 8.57
C GLY A 49 -6.62 -12.42 7.65
N LEU A 50 -6.64 -11.77 6.47
CA LEU A 50 -7.74 -11.87 5.51
C LEU A 50 -7.88 -13.28 4.95
N SER A 51 -9.12 -13.77 4.88
CA SER A 51 -9.44 -15.07 4.30
C SER A 51 -9.62 -14.98 2.79
N ALA A 52 -9.35 -16.08 2.09
CA ALA A 52 -9.60 -16.16 0.65
C ALA A 52 -11.09 -16.05 0.30
N ASP A 53 -11.98 -16.44 1.22
CA ASP A 53 -13.42 -16.34 1.02
C ASP A 53 -13.92 -14.90 1.17
N ALA A 54 -13.30 -14.09 2.01
CA ALA A 54 -13.60 -12.65 2.10
C ALA A 54 -13.18 -11.89 0.83
N ASP A 55 -12.19 -12.40 0.10
CA ASP A 55 -11.68 -11.80 -1.14
C ASP A 55 -12.48 -12.25 -2.38
N ARG A 56 -13.79 -12.34 -2.24
CA ARG A 56 -14.74 -12.66 -3.31
C ARG A 56 -15.86 -11.63 -3.34
N PRO A 57 -16.57 -11.47 -4.49
CA PRO A 57 -17.79 -10.69 -4.52
C PRO A 57 -18.77 -11.18 -3.45
N ASN A 58 -19.28 -10.25 -2.65
CA ASN A 58 -20.15 -10.54 -1.49
C ASN A 58 -19.51 -11.41 -0.40
N GLY A 59 -18.19 -11.49 -0.34
CA GLY A 59 -17.46 -12.15 0.74
C GLY A 59 -17.72 -11.51 2.11
N ALA A 60 -17.36 -12.22 3.17
CA ALA A 60 -17.47 -11.72 4.54
C ALA A 60 -16.71 -10.39 4.70
N PRO A 61 -17.27 -9.37 5.36
CA PRO A 61 -16.60 -8.10 5.59
C PRO A 61 -15.53 -8.25 6.67
N GLU A 62 -14.34 -8.57 6.25
CA GLU A 62 -13.14 -8.70 7.09
C GLU A 62 -12.27 -7.45 7.01
N VAL A 63 -11.55 -7.16 8.09
CA VAL A 63 -10.57 -6.06 8.14
C VAL A 63 -9.35 -6.46 8.96
N VAL A 64 -8.19 -6.08 8.46
CA VAL A 64 -6.93 -6.07 9.21
C VAL A 64 -6.60 -4.64 9.59
N ILE A 65 -6.20 -4.41 10.84
CA ILE A 65 -5.89 -3.06 11.34
C ILE A 65 -4.40 -2.89 11.60
N SER A 66 -3.94 -1.65 11.47
CA SER A 66 -2.55 -1.30 11.78
C SER A 66 -2.31 -1.25 13.29
N TYR A 67 -1.07 -1.50 13.72
CA TYR A 67 -0.66 -1.36 15.11
C TYR A 67 -0.94 0.03 15.69
N PRO A 68 -0.64 1.16 14.99
CA PRO A 68 -0.96 2.49 15.50
C PRO A 68 -2.45 2.72 15.72
N LEU A 69 -3.32 2.26 14.82
CA LEU A 69 -4.78 2.36 14.99
C LEU A 69 -5.25 1.54 16.19
N TRP A 70 -4.76 0.31 16.32
CA TRP A 70 -5.07 -0.57 17.44
C TRP A 70 -4.73 0.08 18.79
N GLN A 71 -3.55 0.70 18.90
CA GLN A 71 -3.14 1.39 20.14
C GLN A 71 -3.97 2.64 20.41
N ARG A 72 -4.07 3.57 19.43
CA ARG A 72 -4.70 4.88 19.69
C ARG A 72 -6.22 4.78 19.86
N ARG A 73 -6.88 3.91 19.08
CA ARG A 73 -8.36 3.84 19.05
C ARG A 73 -8.92 2.78 20.00
N PHE A 74 -8.27 1.64 20.06
CA PHE A 74 -8.74 0.47 20.81
C PHE A 74 -7.90 0.18 22.07
N GLY A 75 -6.87 0.97 22.35
CA GLY A 75 -6.06 0.89 23.56
C GLY A 75 -5.22 -0.36 23.69
N GLY A 76 -4.95 -1.04 22.58
CA GLY A 76 -4.20 -2.28 22.61
C GLY A 76 -5.01 -3.47 23.15
N ASP A 77 -6.35 -3.44 23.02
CA ASP A 77 -7.21 -4.52 23.47
C ASP A 77 -6.87 -5.84 22.76
N ALA A 78 -6.43 -6.82 23.51
CA ALA A 78 -6.08 -8.15 23.00
C ALA A 78 -7.28 -8.95 22.47
N HIS A 79 -8.50 -8.59 22.89
CA HIS A 79 -9.74 -9.26 22.48
C HIS A 79 -10.40 -8.63 21.26
N LEU A 80 -9.75 -7.63 20.61
CA LEU A 80 -10.32 -6.95 19.46
C LEU A 80 -10.47 -7.86 18.22
N VAL A 81 -9.59 -8.85 18.07
CA VAL A 81 -9.70 -9.86 17.00
C VAL A 81 -10.97 -10.70 17.23
N GLY A 82 -11.79 -10.81 16.19
CA GLY A 82 -13.14 -11.42 16.23
C GLY A 82 -14.26 -10.45 16.57
N GLN A 83 -13.96 -9.21 16.97
CA GLN A 83 -14.99 -8.18 17.16
C GLN A 83 -15.25 -7.43 15.85
N THR A 84 -16.40 -6.77 15.76
CA THR A 84 -16.77 -5.97 14.59
C THR A 84 -16.56 -4.49 14.83
N ILE A 85 -16.09 -3.79 13.78
CA ILE A 85 -15.98 -2.34 13.75
C ILE A 85 -16.76 -1.75 12.56
N PRO A 86 -17.42 -0.60 12.72
CA PRO A 86 -18.18 0.04 11.66
C PRO A 86 -17.27 0.89 10.76
N LEU A 87 -17.11 0.51 9.50
CA LEU A 87 -16.38 1.27 8.47
C LEU A 87 -17.35 1.65 7.36
N ASN A 88 -17.48 2.95 7.06
CA ASN A 88 -18.41 3.48 6.04
C ASN A 88 -19.85 2.95 6.21
N GLY A 89 -20.31 2.80 7.45
CA GLY A 89 -21.64 2.29 7.77
C GLY A 89 -21.84 0.78 7.62
N LYS A 90 -20.80 0.03 7.23
CA LYS A 90 -20.82 -1.44 7.16
C LYS A 90 -19.97 -2.02 8.30
N SER A 91 -20.47 -3.09 8.94
CA SER A 91 -19.73 -3.78 10.00
C SER A 91 -18.68 -4.72 9.41
N TYR A 92 -17.44 -4.59 9.87
CA TYR A 92 -16.31 -5.43 9.47
C TYR A 92 -15.78 -6.18 10.68
N GLU A 93 -15.55 -7.48 10.54
CA GLU A 93 -14.86 -8.28 11.55
C GLU A 93 -13.36 -8.00 11.52
N VAL A 94 -12.77 -7.72 12.66
CA VAL A 94 -11.32 -7.57 12.81
C VAL A 94 -10.68 -8.95 12.83
N VAL A 95 -10.03 -9.34 11.73
CA VAL A 95 -9.41 -10.66 11.58
C VAL A 95 -7.89 -10.65 11.75
N GLY A 96 -7.31 -9.47 11.96
CA GLY A 96 -5.87 -9.38 12.17
C GLY A 96 -5.39 -8.00 12.61
N ILE A 97 -4.27 -8.01 13.32
CA ILE A 97 -3.52 -6.82 13.74
C ILE A 97 -2.11 -6.93 13.16
N LEU A 98 -1.65 -5.88 12.48
CA LEU A 98 -0.32 -5.82 11.90
C LEU A 98 0.77 -5.62 12.94
N PRO A 99 1.99 -6.08 12.71
CA PRO A 99 3.11 -5.81 13.58
C PRO A 99 3.46 -4.32 13.60
N ARG A 100 4.11 -3.90 14.69
CA ARG A 100 4.43 -2.48 14.96
C ARG A 100 5.30 -1.83 13.88
N ASP A 101 6.19 -2.58 13.29
CA ASP A 101 7.17 -2.18 12.29
C ASP A 101 6.69 -2.37 10.85
N PHE A 102 5.42 -2.80 10.66
CA PHE A 102 4.88 -2.93 9.32
C PHE A 102 4.74 -1.58 8.65
N TRP A 103 5.37 -1.46 7.51
CA TRP A 103 5.27 -0.31 6.64
C TRP A 103 5.25 -0.75 5.17
N PHE A 104 4.33 -0.21 4.40
CA PHE A 104 4.24 -0.47 2.96
C PHE A 104 3.72 0.77 2.24
N TRP A 105 4.48 1.30 1.31
CA TRP A 105 4.20 2.42 0.39
C TRP A 105 3.57 3.67 1.00
N GLN A 106 2.36 3.55 1.50
CA GLN A 106 1.63 4.52 2.32
C GLN A 106 1.11 3.77 3.54
N SER A 107 1.36 4.30 4.71
CA SER A 107 0.81 3.70 5.92
C SER A 107 -0.71 3.84 5.91
N ALA A 108 -1.41 2.74 5.82
CA ALA A 108 -2.85 2.69 6.00
C ALA A 108 -3.19 2.30 7.44
N ASP A 109 -4.35 2.76 7.88
CA ASP A 109 -4.89 2.42 9.19
C ASP A 109 -5.60 1.07 9.16
N VAL A 110 -6.28 0.78 8.05
CA VAL A 110 -7.06 -0.44 7.85
C VAL A 110 -6.83 -1.03 6.46
N TYR A 111 -7.01 -2.35 6.37
CA TYR A 111 -6.85 -3.13 5.14
C TYR A 111 -8.07 -4.01 4.96
N THR A 112 -8.76 -3.86 3.82
CA THR A 112 -9.99 -4.60 3.47
C THR A 112 -9.78 -5.46 2.22
N PRO A 113 -10.53 -6.55 2.02
CA PRO A 113 -10.39 -7.39 0.84
C PRO A 113 -10.79 -6.68 -0.46
N VAL A 114 -10.00 -6.84 -1.54
CA VAL A 114 -10.28 -6.23 -2.84
C VAL A 114 -11.48 -6.87 -3.53
N GLY A 115 -11.73 -8.15 -3.30
CA GLY A 115 -12.84 -8.89 -3.90
C GLY A 115 -14.22 -8.33 -3.57
N GLN A 116 -14.37 -7.63 -2.45
CA GLN A 116 -15.61 -6.94 -2.06
C GLN A 116 -15.88 -5.69 -2.91
N TYR A 117 -14.86 -5.16 -3.57
CA TYR A 117 -14.92 -4.00 -4.49
C TYR A 117 -15.24 -4.38 -5.93
N LEU A 118 -15.50 -5.65 -6.21
CA LEU A 118 -15.87 -6.13 -7.55
C LEU A 118 -17.29 -5.70 -7.92
N GLU A 119 -17.57 -4.41 -7.77
CA GLU A 119 -18.70 -3.77 -8.41
C GLU A 119 -18.54 -3.81 -9.94
N SER A 120 -19.64 -3.58 -10.66
CA SER A 120 -19.69 -3.60 -12.13
C SER A 120 -18.56 -2.80 -12.82
N ARG A 121 -18.04 -1.77 -12.16
CA ARG A 121 -16.91 -0.95 -12.63
C ARG A 121 -15.59 -1.70 -12.75
N LEU A 122 -15.28 -2.63 -11.85
CA LEU A 122 -14.06 -3.44 -11.93
C LEU A 122 -14.15 -4.51 -13.01
N MET A 123 -15.36 -4.85 -13.45
CA MET A 123 -15.60 -5.75 -14.57
C MET A 123 -15.50 -5.05 -15.90
N ASP A 124 -15.58 -3.71 -15.94
CA ASP A 124 -15.31 -2.95 -17.15
C ASP A 124 -13.79 -2.79 -17.34
N ARG A 125 -13.28 -3.45 -18.35
CA ARG A 125 -11.85 -3.44 -18.69
C ARG A 125 -11.35 -2.04 -19.11
N GLN A 126 -12.23 -1.14 -19.50
CA GLN A 126 -11.89 0.24 -19.84
C GLN A 126 -11.76 1.12 -18.60
N ASP A 127 -12.44 0.78 -17.51
CA ASP A 127 -12.29 1.46 -16.24
C ASP A 127 -11.00 0.97 -15.56
N ARG A 128 -10.13 1.91 -15.19
CA ARG A 128 -8.85 1.64 -14.53
C ARG A 128 -8.90 2.12 -13.10
N PRO A 129 -9.41 1.30 -12.18
CA PRO A 129 -9.71 1.73 -10.80
C PRO A 129 -8.46 1.98 -9.94
N GLY A 130 -7.27 2.07 -10.55
CA GLY A 130 -6.03 2.35 -9.81
C GLY A 130 -5.48 1.16 -9.02
N ILE A 131 -5.84 -0.07 -9.41
CA ILE A 131 -5.27 -1.27 -8.80
C ILE A 131 -3.81 -1.42 -9.22
N VAL A 132 -2.95 -1.59 -8.23
CA VAL A 132 -1.53 -1.87 -8.39
C VAL A 132 -1.26 -3.32 -8.01
N ILE A 133 -0.40 -3.98 -8.79
CA ILE A 133 0.03 -5.35 -8.50
C ILE A 133 1.43 -5.31 -7.91
N THR A 134 1.62 -6.01 -6.81
CA THR A 134 2.94 -6.34 -6.25
C THR A 134 3.17 -7.84 -6.33
N GLY A 135 4.43 -8.27 -6.42
CA GLY A 135 4.71 -9.69 -6.56
C GLY A 135 6.09 -10.07 -6.05
N ARG A 136 6.22 -11.35 -5.71
CA ARG A 136 7.49 -11.97 -5.35
C ARG A 136 8.02 -12.78 -6.53
N LEU A 137 9.20 -12.45 -6.99
CA LEU A 137 9.87 -13.22 -8.05
C LEU A 137 10.25 -14.63 -7.54
N LYS A 138 10.24 -15.60 -8.44
CA LYS A 138 10.81 -16.93 -8.16
C LYS A 138 12.32 -16.79 -7.91
N PRO A 139 12.91 -17.66 -7.09
CA PRO A 139 14.37 -17.69 -6.90
C PRO A 139 15.09 -17.80 -8.24
N GLY A 140 16.14 -16.98 -8.42
CA GLY A 140 16.94 -16.96 -9.64
C GLY A 140 16.34 -16.20 -10.84
N VAL A 141 15.10 -15.71 -10.76
CA VAL A 141 14.50 -14.89 -11.83
C VAL A 141 14.97 -13.47 -11.70
N THR A 142 15.56 -12.93 -12.78
CA THR A 142 15.99 -11.54 -12.85
C THR A 142 14.82 -10.60 -13.16
N ARG A 143 14.97 -9.30 -12.81
CA ARG A 143 14.00 -8.26 -13.21
C ARG A 143 13.79 -8.24 -14.72
N ALA A 144 14.85 -8.35 -15.52
CA ALA A 144 14.75 -8.32 -16.97
C ALA A 144 13.92 -9.49 -17.52
N ALA A 145 14.11 -10.70 -16.95
CA ALA A 145 13.32 -11.87 -17.32
C ALA A 145 11.83 -11.69 -16.94
N ALA A 146 11.56 -11.15 -15.75
CA ALA A 146 10.19 -10.85 -15.32
C ALA A 146 9.53 -9.77 -16.19
N GLN A 147 10.28 -8.73 -16.58
CA GLN A 147 9.80 -7.68 -17.48
C GLN A 147 9.42 -8.26 -18.85
N ALA A 148 10.29 -9.08 -19.46
CA ALA A 148 10.03 -9.72 -20.75
C ALA A 148 8.79 -10.65 -20.73
N ASP A 149 8.62 -11.40 -19.63
CA ASP A 149 7.45 -12.27 -19.40
C ASP A 149 6.16 -11.43 -19.32
N MET A 150 6.17 -10.35 -18.54
CA MET A 150 5.02 -9.45 -18.40
C MET A 150 4.70 -8.66 -19.68
N GLU A 151 5.70 -8.29 -20.45
CA GLU A 151 5.50 -7.72 -21.79
C GLU A 151 4.82 -8.71 -22.75
N GLY A 152 5.17 -9.99 -22.64
CA GLY A 152 4.49 -11.08 -23.36
C GLY A 152 3.00 -11.13 -23.03
N VAL A 153 2.67 -11.10 -21.74
CA VAL A 153 1.27 -11.03 -21.26
C VAL A 153 0.58 -9.76 -21.77
N GLY A 154 1.26 -8.61 -21.69
CA GLY A 154 0.72 -7.35 -22.18
C GLY A 154 0.37 -7.39 -23.68
N ARG A 155 1.25 -7.96 -24.50
CA ARG A 155 0.98 -8.14 -25.96
C ARG A 155 -0.23 -9.04 -26.22
N GLN A 156 -0.37 -10.15 -25.46
CA GLN A 156 -1.53 -11.05 -25.59
C GLN A 156 -2.83 -10.32 -25.21
N LEU A 157 -2.84 -9.55 -24.13
CA LEU A 157 -3.99 -8.77 -23.70
C LEU A 157 -4.35 -7.68 -24.73
N ALA A 158 -3.36 -7.00 -25.31
CA ALA A 158 -3.59 -5.99 -26.35
C ALA A 158 -4.20 -6.60 -27.64
N GLN A 159 -3.86 -7.84 -27.98
CA GLN A 159 -4.48 -8.56 -29.10
C GLN A 159 -5.93 -8.97 -28.80
N LEU A 160 -6.19 -9.47 -27.57
CA LEU A 160 -7.52 -9.90 -27.17
C LEU A 160 -8.47 -8.73 -26.92
N TYR A 161 -7.94 -7.60 -26.43
CA TYR A 161 -8.72 -6.41 -26.04
C TYR A 161 -8.13 -5.12 -26.62
N PRO A 162 -8.11 -4.96 -27.97
CA PRO A 162 -7.40 -3.85 -28.61
C PRO A 162 -7.94 -2.47 -28.23
N LYS A 163 -9.23 -2.35 -27.93
CA LYS A 163 -9.84 -1.09 -27.49
C LYS A 163 -9.43 -0.68 -26.09
N ALA A 164 -9.31 -1.64 -25.15
CA ALA A 164 -8.99 -1.38 -23.76
C ALA A 164 -7.47 -1.37 -23.50
N ASP A 165 -6.75 -2.35 -24.05
CA ASP A 165 -5.36 -2.62 -23.70
C ASP A 165 -4.35 -2.33 -24.82
N GLY A 166 -4.82 -1.95 -26.01
CA GLY A 166 -3.98 -1.76 -27.20
C GLY A 166 -2.86 -0.73 -27.06
N LYS A 167 -2.98 0.20 -26.12
CA LYS A 167 -1.97 1.23 -25.81
C LYS A 167 -1.36 1.04 -24.41
N THR A 168 -1.57 -0.10 -23.76
CA THR A 168 -1.13 -0.35 -22.39
C THR A 168 0.23 -1.05 -22.40
N SER A 169 1.17 -0.55 -21.63
CA SER A 169 2.44 -1.22 -21.33
C SER A 169 2.45 -1.72 -19.91
N VAL A 170 3.17 -2.81 -19.66
CA VAL A 170 3.41 -3.34 -18.32
C VAL A 170 4.85 -3.07 -17.94
N ALA A 171 5.07 -2.40 -16.82
CA ALA A 171 6.39 -2.16 -16.26
C ALA A 171 6.57 -2.96 -14.96
N VAL A 172 7.72 -3.60 -14.81
CA VAL A 172 8.12 -4.31 -13.58
C VAL A 172 9.20 -3.50 -12.89
N ASP A 173 8.80 -2.82 -11.81
CA ASP A 173 9.70 -2.00 -11.02
C ASP A 173 9.96 -2.64 -9.64
N PRO A 174 11.22 -2.62 -9.15
CA PRO A 174 11.48 -3.01 -7.77
C PRO A 174 10.68 -2.11 -6.82
N THR A 175 9.96 -2.72 -5.89
CA THR A 175 9.18 -1.97 -4.89
C THR A 175 10.06 -0.98 -4.12
N ARG A 176 11.32 -1.37 -3.83
CA ARG A 176 12.30 -0.50 -3.17
C ARG A 176 12.60 0.77 -3.95
N ASP A 177 12.76 0.68 -5.27
CA ASP A 177 13.11 1.83 -6.10
C ASP A 177 11.98 2.87 -6.14
N ARG A 178 10.73 2.42 -6.15
CA ARG A 178 9.57 3.31 -6.03
C ARG A 178 9.57 4.09 -4.72
N LEU A 179 9.98 3.46 -3.62
CA LEU A 179 10.05 4.08 -2.30
C LEU A 179 11.14 5.14 -2.23
N VAL A 180 12.30 4.86 -2.82
CA VAL A 180 13.48 5.75 -2.77
C VAL A 180 13.37 6.88 -3.78
N ASN A 181 12.84 6.63 -4.98
CA ASN A 181 12.78 7.64 -6.05
C ASN A 181 11.90 8.86 -5.69
N ASN A 182 10.88 8.69 -4.86
CA ASN A 182 10.06 9.80 -4.40
C ASN A 182 10.78 10.70 -3.37
N ALA A 183 11.70 10.15 -2.58
CA ALA A 183 12.43 10.91 -1.57
C ALA A 183 13.71 11.56 -2.11
N ARG A 184 14.32 11.00 -3.15
CA ARG A 184 15.61 11.42 -3.71
C ARG A 184 15.65 12.89 -4.15
N PRO A 185 14.70 13.43 -4.93
CA PRO A 185 14.73 14.84 -5.34
C PRO A 185 14.60 15.78 -4.15
N THR A 186 13.77 15.46 -3.17
CA THR A 186 13.59 16.26 -1.95
C THR A 186 14.87 16.29 -1.12
N LEU A 187 15.54 15.14 -0.95
CA LEU A 187 16.80 15.05 -0.22
C LEU A 187 17.92 15.82 -0.92
N LEU A 188 18.01 15.77 -2.25
CA LEU A 188 18.99 16.52 -3.02
C LEU A 188 18.78 18.03 -2.92
N LEU A 189 17.52 18.47 -2.95
CA LEU A 189 17.16 19.87 -2.80
C LEU A 189 17.52 20.40 -1.39
N LEU A 190 17.26 19.59 -0.37
CA LEU A 190 17.59 19.91 1.02
C LEU A 190 19.12 19.95 1.23
N LEU A 191 19.87 19.03 0.64
CA LEU A 191 21.31 19.02 0.66
C LEU A 191 21.91 20.26 -0.04
N ALA A 192 21.35 20.65 -1.19
CA ALA A 192 21.76 21.85 -1.90
C ALA A 192 21.51 23.12 -1.07
N ALA A 193 20.35 23.24 -0.43
CA ALA A 193 20.01 24.37 0.43
C ALA A 193 20.97 24.48 1.63
N VAL A 194 21.27 23.39 2.32
CA VAL A 194 22.24 23.33 3.43
C VAL A 194 23.64 23.70 2.94
N GLY A 195 24.07 23.19 1.80
CA GLY A 195 25.35 23.53 1.19
C GLY A 195 25.47 25.03 0.89
N LEU A 196 24.42 25.66 0.40
CA LEU A 196 24.39 27.09 0.08
C LEU A 196 24.48 27.95 1.35
N VAL A 197 23.76 27.58 2.40
CA VAL A 197 23.85 28.26 3.71
C VAL A 197 25.27 28.14 4.28
N LEU A 198 25.88 26.98 4.17
CA LEU A 198 27.26 26.77 4.63
C LEU A 198 28.26 27.63 3.85
N LEU A 199 28.12 27.72 2.52
CA LEU A 199 28.95 28.60 1.68
C LEU A 199 28.82 30.07 2.07
N ILE A 200 27.59 30.55 2.34
CA ILE A 200 27.36 31.92 2.80
C ILE A 200 28.03 32.15 4.17
N ALA A 201 27.90 31.20 5.09
CA ALA A 201 28.56 31.30 6.40
C ALA A 201 30.09 31.34 6.27
N CYS A 202 30.68 30.46 5.45
CA CYS A 202 32.11 30.46 5.19
C CYS A 202 32.59 31.77 4.54
N ALA A 203 31.85 32.31 3.56
CA ALA A 203 32.18 33.58 2.93
C ALA A 203 32.13 34.75 3.93
N ASN A 204 31.17 34.78 4.82
CA ASN A 204 31.07 35.80 5.87
C ASN A 204 32.21 35.70 6.87
N VAL A 205 32.61 34.50 7.29
CA VAL A 205 33.78 34.30 8.17
C VAL A 205 35.06 34.71 7.48
N ALA A 206 35.27 34.34 6.20
CA ALA A 206 36.43 34.74 5.41
C ALA A 206 36.52 36.27 5.29
N ASN A 207 35.42 36.97 4.99
CA ASN A 207 35.37 38.42 4.90
C ASN A 207 35.68 39.10 6.25
N LEU A 208 35.20 38.54 7.37
CA LEU A 208 35.53 39.04 8.71
C LEU A 208 37.02 38.85 9.06
N MET A 209 37.62 37.75 8.61
CA MET A 209 39.06 37.50 8.82
C MET A 209 39.95 38.43 7.98
N LEU A 210 39.52 38.78 6.76
CA LEU A 210 40.24 39.71 5.88
C LEU A 210 40.12 41.16 6.31
N ALA A 211 39.06 41.52 7.02
CA ALA A 211 38.79 42.90 7.51
C ALA A 211 39.54 43.23 8.83
N ARG A 212 40.26 42.28 9.41
CA ARG A 212 41.01 42.42 10.67
C ARG A 212 42.50 42.61 10.40
#